data_2939c14c7ab32dfbcdb0005048e5a846
#
_entry.id   2939c14c7ab32dfbcdb0005048e5a846
#
_cell.length_a   1.000
_cell.length_b   1.000
_cell.length_c   1.000
_cell.angle_alpha   90.00
_cell.angle_beta   90.00
_cell.angle_gamma   90.00
#
_symmetry.space_group_name_H-M   'P 1'
#
loop_
_entity.id
_entity.type
_entity.pdbx_description
1 polymer ?
#
loop_
_entity_poly.entity_id
_entity_poly.type
_entity_poly.pdbx_seq_one_letter_code
_entity_poly.pdbx_strand_id
1 'polypeptide(L)'
;MNMDILEQQLQELPLYGYFFIDPKDLEFNSRIRWICENECPMCGKTWACPPGVGSVNSCKAKCLGYSNCLMIATITEVEDISNIDETLATRPEHEAISDQVGQLLREQGIEPYILSTEACAICDRCAILDGQPCRHPDRMHPCV
;
A
#
# COMPACT_ATOMS: atom_id res chain seq x y z
N MET A 1 21.62 -6.26 0.84
CA MET A 1 20.47 -7.07 0.34
C MET A 1 20.95 -8.04 -0.73
N ASN A 2 20.56 -9.27 -0.66
CA ASN A 2 20.83 -10.27 -1.69
C ASN A 2 19.65 -10.32 -2.68
N MET A 3 19.84 -9.71 -3.86
CA MET A 3 18.80 -9.64 -4.89
C MET A 3 18.40 -11.00 -5.44
N ASP A 4 19.36 -11.90 -5.62
CA ASP A 4 19.08 -13.23 -6.18
C ASP A 4 18.18 -14.07 -5.27
N ILE A 5 18.42 -14.01 -3.96
CA ILE A 5 17.58 -14.66 -2.96
C ILE A 5 16.19 -14.04 -2.94
N LEU A 6 16.11 -12.72 -2.96
CA LEU A 6 14.82 -12.02 -2.96
C LEU A 6 14.01 -12.38 -4.20
N GLU A 7 14.60 -12.33 -5.38
CA GLU A 7 13.89 -12.68 -6.62
C GLU A 7 13.42 -14.14 -6.64
N GLN A 8 14.24 -15.06 -6.14
CA GLN A 8 13.84 -16.45 -6.03
C GLN A 8 12.62 -16.61 -5.10
N GLN A 9 12.63 -15.91 -3.97
CA GLN A 9 11.51 -15.93 -3.02
C GLN A 9 10.24 -15.27 -3.60
N LEU A 10 10.39 -14.18 -4.35
CA LEU A 10 9.25 -13.52 -5.02
C LEU A 10 8.60 -14.43 -6.07
N GLN A 11 9.40 -15.23 -6.77
CA GLN A 11 8.88 -16.18 -7.76
C GLN A 11 8.06 -17.32 -7.13
N GLU A 12 8.26 -17.60 -5.84
CA GLU A 12 7.48 -18.60 -5.10
C GLU A 12 6.12 -18.05 -4.62
N LEU A 13 5.92 -16.73 -4.65
CA LEU A 13 4.66 -16.10 -4.27
C LEU A 13 3.68 -16.02 -5.44
N PRO A 14 2.35 -15.99 -5.16
CA PRO A 14 1.33 -15.90 -6.22
C PRO A 14 1.23 -14.48 -6.78
N LEU A 15 2.34 -13.95 -7.28
CA LEU A 15 2.41 -12.65 -7.93
C LEU A 15 2.17 -12.81 -9.44
N TYR A 16 1.40 -11.87 -10.01
CA TYR A 16 1.32 -11.73 -11.46
C TYR A 16 2.64 -11.20 -12.04
N GLY A 17 3.27 -10.27 -11.31
CA GLY A 17 4.57 -9.73 -11.68
C GLY A 17 5.16 -8.88 -10.56
N TYR A 18 6.45 -8.62 -10.70
CA TYR A 18 7.15 -7.67 -9.84
C TYR A 18 8.19 -6.90 -10.66
N PHE A 19 8.44 -5.65 -10.27
CA PHE A 19 9.34 -4.75 -10.98
C PHE A 19 10.12 -3.92 -9.97
N PHE A 20 11.43 -3.76 -10.23
CA PHE A 20 12.26 -2.82 -9.48
C PHE A 20 12.38 -1.53 -10.28
N ILE A 21 12.05 -0.41 -9.65
CA ILE A 21 12.14 0.92 -10.24
C ILE A 21 12.87 1.88 -9.31
N ASP A 22 13.35 2.99 -9.85
CA ASP A 22 13.87 4.08 -9.03
C ASP A 22 12.67 4.84 -8.41
N PRO A 23 12.69 5.14 -7.11
CA PRO A 23 11.64 5.96 -6.48
C PRO A 23 11.39 7.30 -7.17
N LYS A 24 12.38 7.84 -7.88
CA LYS A 24 12.24 9.07 -8.68
C LYS A 24 11.29 8.93 -9.85
N ASP A 25 11.05 7.69 -10.31
CA ASP A 25 10.13 7.41 -11.41
C ASP A 25 8.68 7.31 -10.95
N LEU A 26 8.42 7.37 -9.63
CA LEU A 26 7.07 7.44 -9.10
C LEU A 26 6.46 8.82 -9.37
N GLU A 27 5.29 8.84 -9.98
CA GLU A 27 4.53 10.07 -10.17
C GLU A 27 3.67 10.40 -8.95
N PHE A 28 3.83 11.62 -8.45
CA PHE A 28 2.99 12.19 -7.39
C PHE A 28 2.22 13.37 -7.98
N ASN A 29 0.90 13.25 -8.00
CA ASN A 29 0.05 14.22 -8.66
C ASN A 29 -1.10 14.65 -7.73
N SER A 30 -1.27 15.96 -7.56
CA SER A 30 -2.35 16.53 -6.76
C SER A 30 -3.75 16.17 -7.28
N ARG A 31 -3.89 15.79 -8.54
CA ARG A 31 -5.16 15.30 -9.12
C ARG A 31 -5.62 14.00 -8.47
N ILE A 32 -4.68 13.12 -8.11
CA ILE A 32 -5.02 11.87 -7.41
C ILE A 32 -5.54 12.19 -6.01
N ARG A 33 -4.90 13.13 -5.31
CA ARG A 33 -5.38 13.58 -4.01
C ARG A 33 -6.77 14.23 -4.12
N TRP A 34 -7.03 14.97 -5.20
CA TRP A 34 -8.35 15.53 -5.47
C TRP A 34 -9.41 14.44 -5.59
N ILE A 35 -9.10 13.32 -6.26
CA ILE A 35 -10.01 12.15 -6.36
C ILE A 35 -10.29 11.58 -4.97
N CYS A 36 -9.26 11.44 -4.12
CA CYS A 36 -9.45 11.00 -2.74
C CYS A 36 -10.41 11.90 -1.98
N GLU A 37 -10.23 13.22 -2.09
CA GLU A 37 -11.00 14.22 -1.33
C GLU A 37 -12.44 14.38 -1.83
N ASN A 38 -12.70 14.16 -3.12
CA ASN A 38 -13.99 14.46 -3.75
C ASN A 38 -14.79 13.22 -4.18
N GLU A 39 -14.14 12.10 -4.45
CA GLU A 39 -14.80 10.92 -5.00
C GLU A 39 -14.62 9.67 -4.14
N CYS A 40 -13.54 9.54 -3.39
CA CYS A 40 -13.29 8.34 -2.58
C CYS A 40 -14.12 8.38 -1.29
N PRO A 41 -14.94 7.34 -1.03
CA PRO A 41 -15.77 7.30 0.18
C PRO A 41 -14.95 7.10 1.48
N MET A 42 -13.67 6.73 1.37
CA MET A 42 -12.81 6.45 2.52
C MET A 42 -11.99 7.66 2.98
N CYS A 43 -12.07 8.79 2.29
CA CYS A 43 -11.38 10.02 2.70
C CYS A 43 -11.80 10.44 4.11
N GLY A 44 -10.82 10.69 4.97
CA GLY A 44 -11.06 11.06 6.36
C GLY A 44 -11.48 9.94 7.30
N LYS A 45 -11.61 8.72 6.82
CA LYS A 45 -12.14 7.59 7.60
C LYS A 45 -11.08 6.64 8.14
N THR A 46 -9.86 6.70 7.61
CA THR A 46 -8.74 5.88 8.10
C THR A 46 -7.44 6.68 8.15
N TRP A 47 -6.50 6.26 9.00
CA TRP A 47 -5.16 6.84 9.05
C TRP A 47 -4.35 6.56 7.78
N ALA A 48 -4.71 5.53 7.02
CA ALA A 48 -4.07 5.21 5.75
C ALA A 48 -4.50 6.13 4.61
N CYS A 49 -5.60 6.86 4.78
CA CYS A 49 -6.20 7.74 3.78
C CYS A 49 -5.93 9.22 4.07
N PRO A 50 -6.08 10.11 3.08
CA PRO A 50 -6.07 11.55 3.35
C PRO A 50 -7.23 11.95 4.29
N PRO A 51 -7.06 12.95 5.14
CA PRO A 51 -5.85 13.73 5.40
C PRO A 51 -4.88 13.06 6.38
N GLY A 52 -5.25 11.94 7.01
CA GLY A 52 -4.44 11.27 8.04
C GLY A 52 -3.07 10.83 7.54
N VAL A 53 -2.97 10.43 6.27
CA VAL A 53 -1.72 10.00 5.65
C VAL A 53 -0.71 11.14 5.43
N GLY A 54 -1.15 12.38 5.52
CA GLY A 54 -0.32 13.55 5.29
C GLY A 54 -0.44 14.13 3.89
N SER A 55 0.32 15.19 3.61
CA SER A 55 0.31 15.86 2.31
C SER A 55 0.98 15.03 1.21
N VAL A 56 0.64 15.33 -0.05
CA VAL A 56 1.31 14.70 -1.21
C VAL A 56 2.82 14.91 -1.14
N ASN A 57 3.27 16.11 -0.78
CA ASN A 57 4.70 16.41 -0.68
C ASN A 57 5.38 15.61 0.43
N SER A 58 4.75 15.42 1.58
CA SER A 58 5.32 14.63 2.67
C SER A 58 5.40 13.13 2.30
N CYS A 59 4.40 12.59 1.64
CA CYS A 59 4.41 11.22 1.13
C CYS A 59 5.50 11.02 0.09
N LYS A 60 5.63 11.96 -0.85
CA LYS A 60 6.69 11.96 -1.86
C LYS A 60 8.07 11.99 -1.22
N ALA A 61 8.31 12.89 -0.27
CA ALA A 61 9.58 13.00 0.42
C ALA A 61 9.96 11.69 1.11
N LYS A 62 9.02 11.01 1.74
CA LYS A 62 9.24 9.73 2.38
C LYS A 62 9.63 8.64 1.36
N CYS A 63 8.94 8.56 0.23
CA CYS A 63 9.28 7.62 -0.84
C CYS A 63 10.68 7.89 -1.41
N LEU A 64 11.02 9.17 -1.64
CA LEU A 64 12.32 9.57 -2.19
C LEU A 64 13.48 9.34 -1.22
N GLY A 65 13.20 9.08 0.05
CA GLY A 65 14.20 8.68 1.05
C GLY A 65 14.72 7.24 0.86
N TYR A 66 14.06 6.45 0.03
CA TYR A 66 14.47 5.07 -0.29
C TYR A 66 15.27 5.04 -1.60
N SER A 67 16.21 4.09 -1.69
CA SER A 67 17.05 3.91 -2.87
C SER A 67 16.38 3.08 -3.96
N ASN A 68 15.45 2.21 -3.59
CA ASN A 68 14.78 1.28 -4.51
C ASN A 68 13.27 1.24 -4.22
N CYS A 69 12.50 0.97 -5.26
CA CYS A 69 11.09 0.70 -5.16
C CYS A 69 10.79 -0.65 -5.81
N LEU A 70 10.15 -1.54 -5.06
CA LEU A 70 9.63 -2.80 -5.57
C LEU A 70 8.13 -2.66 -5.79
N MET A 71 7.71 -2.76 -7.03
CA MET A 71 6.30 -2.85 -7.39
C MET A 71 5.90 -4.32 -7.51
N ILE A 72 4.82 -4.68 -6.85
CA ILE A 72 4.22 -6.03 -6.97
C ILE A 72 2.81 -5.91 -7.53
N ALA A 73 2.42 -6.90 -8.32
CA ALA A 73 1.09 -6.97 -8.91
C ALA A 73 0.49 -8.36 -8.69
N THR A 74 -0.78 -8.38 -8.35
CA THR A 74 -1.59 -9.59 -8.27
C THR A 74 -2.80 -9.47 -9.20
N ILE A 75 -3.34 -10.60 -9.62
CA ILE A 75 -4.57 -10.67 -10.40
C ILE A 75 -5.57 -11.55 -9.67
N THR A 76 -6.79 -11.05 -9.56
CA THR A 76 -7.92 -11.83 -9.04
C THR A 76 -9.09 -11.67 -10.01
N GLU A 77 -9.68 -12.78 -10.44
CA GLU A 77 -10.86 -12.76 -11.29
C GLU A 77 -12.10 -12.36 -10.48
N VAL A 78 -12.92 -11.49 -11.06
CA VAL A 78 -14.20 -11.05 -10.51
C VAL A 78 -15.27 -11.19 -11.59
N GLU A 79 -16.53 -11.36 -11.19
CA GLU A 79 -17.63 -11.49 -12.15
C GLU A 79 -17.97 -10.15 -12.81
N ASP A 80 -17.97 -9.06 -12.03
CA ASP A 80 -18.27 -7.72 -12.49
C ASP A 80 -17.28 -6.71 -11.90
N ILE A 81 -16.38 -6.24 -12.76
CA ILE A 81 -15.33 -5.27 -12.37
C ILE A 81 -15.92 -3.92 -11.92
N SER A 82 -17.15 -3.59 -12.33
CA SER A 82 -17.83 -2.37 -11.91
C SER A 82 -18.49 -2.50 -10.53
N ASN A 83 -18.60 -3.71 -10.00
CA ASN A 83 -19.10 -3.95 -8.66
C ASN A 83 -18.02 -3.65 -7.63
N ILE A 84 -18.14 -2.51 -6.94
CA ILE A 84 -17.15 -2.03 -5.98
C ILE A 84 -16.96 -3.02 -4.82
N ASP A 85 -18.05 -3.58 -4.30
CA ASP A 85 -17.99 -4.52 -3.17
C ASP A 85 -17.22 -5.79 -3.53
N GLU A 86 -17.45 -6.32 -4.72
CA GLU A 86 -16.74 -7.49 -5.24
C GLU A 86 -15.25 -7.17 -5.45
N THR A 87 -14.93 -6.01 -5.99
CA THR A 87 -13.56 -5.56 -6.22
C THR A 87 -12.82 -5.34 -4.90
N LEU A 88 -13.45 -4.69 -3.92
CA LEU A 88 -12.88 -4.48 -2.59
C LEU A 88 -12.66 -5.79 -1.82
N ALA A 89 -13.47 -6.81 -2.07
CA ALA A 89 -13.33 -8.12 -1.43
C ALA A 89 -12.04 -8.85 -1.84
N THR A 90 -11.36 -8.44 -2.91
CA THR A 90 -10.07 -9.00 -3.33
C THR A 90 -8.88 -8.45 -2.54
N ARG A 91 -9.06 -7.34 -1.85
CA ARG A 91 -8.00 -6.63 -1.13
C ARG A 91 -7.30 -7.44 -0.04
N PRO A 92 -7.99 -8.19 0.85
CA PRO A 92 -7.32 -8.93 1.92
C PRO A 92 -6.27 -9.91 1.42
N GLU A 93 -6.52 -10.56 0.28
CA GLU A 93 -5.57 -11.48 -0.34
C GLU A 93 -4.32 -10.74 -0.83
N HIS A 94 -4.49 -9.61 -1.52
CA HIS A 94 -3.37 -8.79 -1.96
C HIS A 94 -2.56 -8.24 -0.78
N GLU A 95 -3.22 -7.74 0.26
CA GLU A 95 -2.55 -7.22 1.46
C GLU A 95 -1.76 -8.31 2.19
N ALA A 96 -2.27 -9.54 2.25
CA ALA A 96 -1.55 -10.66 2.83
C ALA A 96 -0.26 -10.98 2.06
N ILE A 97 -0.28 -10.89 0.73
CA ILE A 97 0.90 -11.06 -0.11
C ILE A 97 1.90 -9.90 0.11
N SER A 98 1.41 -8.68 0.21
CA SER A 98 2.24 -7.51 0.53
C SER A 98 2.95 -7.66 1.89
N ASP A 99 2.26 -8.19 2.89
CA ASP A 99 2.85 -8.49 4.19
C ASP A 99 3.95 -9.56 4.10
N GLN A 100 3.74 -10.59 3.29
CA GLN A 100 4.76 -11.62 3.05
C GLN A 100 6.00 -11.03 2.39
N VAL A 101 5.83 -10.19 1.37
CA VAL A 101 6.95 -9.49 0.72
C VAL A 101 7.69 -8.59 1.73
N GLY A 102 6.95 -7.85 2.54
CA GLY A 102 7.52 -7.04 3.61
C GLY A 102 8.35 -7.86 4.59
N GLN A 103 7.88 -9.06 4.94
CA GLN A 103 8.61 -9.96 5.83
C GLN A 103 9.92 -10.46 5.19
N LEU A 104 9.89 -10.81 3.91
CA LEU A 104 11.11 -11.22 3.17
C LEU A 104 12.18 -10.12 3.20
N LEU A 105 11.76 -8.86 3.05
CA LEU A 105 12.68 -7.71 3.12
C LEU A 105 13.25 -7.53 4.53
N ARG A 106 12.42 -7.65 5.57
CA ARG A 106 12.86 -7.55 6.98
C ARG A 106 13.85 -8.64 7.36
N GLU A 107 13.67 -9.85 6.85
CA GLU A 107 14.60 -10.96 7.04
C GLU A 107 15.99 -10.68 6.45
N GLN A 108 16.08 -9.79 5.48
CA GLN A 108 17.34 -9.30 4.92
C GLN A 108 17.83 -7.99 5.58
N GLY A 109 17.22 -7.59 6.70
CA GLY A 109 17.60 -6.38 7.44
C GLY A 109 17.10 -5.07 6.84
N ILE A 110 16.09 -5.12 5.96
CA ILE A 110 15.52 -3.95 5.31
C ILE A 110 14.15 -3.67 5.92
N GLU A 111 13.93 -2.44 6.38
CA GLU A 111 12.60 -2.00 6.80
C GLU A 111 11.89 -1.33 5.63
N PRO A 112 10.87 -1.96 5.03
CA PRO A 112 10.18 -1.40 3.88
C PRO A 112 9.16 -0.33 4.29
N TYR A 113 8.90 0.60 3.38
CA TYR A 113 7.73 1.45 3.41
C TYR A 113 6.70 0.88 2.44
N ILE A 114 5.71 0.17 2.97
CA ILE A 114 4.72 -0.55 2.17
C ILE A 114 3.52 0.37 1.93
N LEU A 115 3.20 0.58 0.66
CA LEU A 115 2.04 1.35 0.25
C LEU A 115 0.90 0.42 -0.12
N SER A 116 -0.31 0.77 0.33
CA SER A 116 -1.53 0.04 -0.01
C SER A 116 -2.09 0.50 -1.34
N THR A 117 -2.89 -0.36 -1.94
CA THR A 117 -3.72 -0.03 -3.12
C THR A 117 -5.05 0.58 -2.72
N GLU A 118 -5.44 0.49 -1.45
CA GLU A 118 -6.76 0.89 -0.95
C GLU A 118 -6.73 1.28 0.52
N ALA A 119 -7.90 1.63 1.07
CA ALA A 119 -8.04 2.00 2.47
C ALA A 119 -7.72 0.85 3.43
N CYS A 120 -7.27 1.19 4.62
CA CYS A 120 -6.96 0.23 5.67
C CYS A 120 -8.23 -0.47 6.20
N ALA A 121 -8.13 -1.78 6.43
CA ALA A 121 -9.20 -2.61 7.00
C ALA A 121 -8.77 -3.42 8.23
N ILE A 122 -7.69 -3.01 8.90
CA ILE A 122 -7.18 -3.73 10.09
C ILE A 122 -8.16 -3.62 11.25
N CYS A 123 -8.73 -2.43 11.48
CA CYS A 123 -9.70 -2.18 12.54
C CYS A 123 -11.13 -2.08 11.97
N ASP A 124 -12.11 -2.58 12.70
CA ASP A 124 -13.52 -2.42 12.34
C ASP A 124 -13.91 -0.93 12.32
N ARG A 125 -13.39 -0.17 13.28
CA ARG A 125 -13.51 1.29 13.34
C ARG A 125 -12.12 1.90 13.54
N CYS A 126 -11.70 2.74 12.61
CA CYS A 126 -10.39 3.39 12.70
C CYS A 126 -10.36 4.43 13.82
N ALA A 127 -9.27 4.46 14.56
CA ALA A 127 -9.04 5.38 15.67
C ALA A 127 -9.08 6.87 15.25
N ILE A 128 -8.84 7.18 13.98
CA ILE A 128 -8.92 8.55 13.44
C ILE A 128 -10.32 9.16 13.66
N LEU A 129 -11.36 8.33 13.61
CA LEU A 129 -12.75 8.78 13.81
C LEU A 129 -13.03 9.25 15.23
N ASP A 130 -12.22 8.83 16.17
CA ASP A 130 -12.28 9.22 17.58
C ASP A 130 -11.17 10.19 17.98
N GLY A 131 -10.42 10.71 16.98
CA GLY A 131 -9.31 11.62 17.23
C GLY A 131 -8.11 10.98 17.93
N GLN A 132 -7.99 9.66 17.85
CA GLN A 132 -6.92 8.89 18.49
C GLN A 132 -5.88 8.41 17.49
N PRO A 133 -4.62 8.20 17.93
CA PRO A 133 -3.57 7.64 17.07
C PRO A 133 -3.92 6.25 16.53
N CYS A 134 -3.29 5.87 15.42
CA CYS A 134 -3.41 4.52 14.88
C CYS A 134 -3.00 3.47 15.92
N ARG A 135 -3.81 2.44 16.09
CA ARG A 135 -3.54 1.33 17.04
C ARG A 135 -2.46 0.37 16.53
N HIS A 136 -2.22 0.37 15.21
CA HIS A 136 -1.32 -0.57 14.54
C HIS A 136 -0.41 0.14 13.55
N PRO A 137 0.40 1.13 13.99
CA PRO A 137 1.22 1.93 13.08
C PRO A 137 2.25 1.10 12.30
N ASP A 138 2.69 -0.04 12.88
CA ASP A 138 3.67 -0.93 12.25
C ASP A 138 3.03 -1.86 11.19
N ARG A 139 1.73 -1.97 11.18
CA ARG A 139 0.97 -2.86 10.27
C ARG A 139 0.16 -2.09 9.24
N MET A 140 -0.12 -0.82 9.48
CA MET A 140 -0.91 0.02 8.59
C MET A 140 -0.09 0.37 7.34
N HIS A 141 -0.68 0.11 6.16
CA HIS A 141 -0.09 0.46 4.88
C HIS A 141 -0.79 1.71 4.33
N PRO A 142 -0.08 2.84 4.16
CA PRO A 142 -0.68 4.07 3.65
C PRO A 142 -1.14 3.94 2.20
N CYS A 143 -2.27 4.56 1.91
CA CYS A 143 -2.78 4.78 0.54
C CYS A 143 -2.48 6.23 0.15
N VAL A 144 -1.44 6.42 -0.63
CA VAL A 144 -0.90 7.75 -0.97
C VAL A 144 -1.17 8.16 -2.40
#